data_9a44a824fa4a3516e165cd766c97b297
#
_entry.id   9a44a824fa4a3516e165cd766c97b297
#
_cell.length_a   1.000
_cell.length_b   1.000
_cell.length_c   1.000
_cell.angle_alpha   90.00
_cell.angle_beta   90.00
_cell.angle_gamma   90.00
#
_symmetry.space_group_name_H-M   'P 1'
#
loop_
_entity.id
_entity.type
_entity.pdbx_description
1 polymer ?
#
loop_
_entity_poly.entity_id
_entity_poly.type
_entity_poly.pdbx_seq_one_letter_code
_entity_poly.pdbx_strand_id
1 'polypeptide(L)'
;MTLRVGDVFLKIDTDQARLDREVEVMARAPIPTPEVLWREPSVLAVAAVPGAALGALDEPSRASSAAWIAAGAAVRTLHDAPLPPWRSSQCQQQPTLSSRGTVEFPPNFDSECEWLIANDVVSGDVVRRNRQVAEAALRPWTPVFIHGDLQIVHVFVDGNEVTGVVDWSEGGHGDAMYDLATLTLAHEEHLDDVIAGYDRDIEIDVIRAYWSLRSLMEIRWLAEHGYGAPATFPQVAVLNSVPASS
;
A
#
# COMPACT_ATOMS: atom_id res chain seq x y z
N MET A 1 -7.54 16.48 -3.42
CA MET A 1 -6.59 17.24 -4.24
C MET A 1 -5.43 17.69 -3.37
N THR A 2 -4.18 17.54 -3.82
CA THR A 2 -2.99 18.00 -3.07
C THR A 2 -2.27 19.08 -3.87
N LEU A 3 -1.95 20.21 -3.24
CA LEU A 3 -1.24 21.34 -3.82
C LEU A 3 0.04 21.58 -3.02
N ARG A 4 1.16 21.86 -3.71
CA ARG A 4 2.40 22.27 -3.09
C ARG A 4 2.60 23.79 -3.20
N VAL A 5 2.89 24.44 -2.07
CA VAL A 5 3.20 25.87 -2.00
C VAL A 5 4.49 26.03 -1.18
N GLY A 6 5.63 26.15 -1.87
CA GLY A 6 6.95 26.14 -1.22
C GLY A 6 7.21 24.81 -0.51
N ASP A 7 7.41 24.86 0.81
CA ASP A 7 7.64 23.70 1.67
C ASP A 7 6.37 23.27 2.43
N VAL A 8 5.20 23.65 1.94
CA VAL A 8 3.89 23.27 2.49
C VAL A 8 3.08 22.50 1.47
N PHE A 9 2.45 21.42 1.90
CA PHE A 9 1.47 20.68 1.13
C PHE A 9 0.08 20.93 1.72
N LEU A 10 -0.84 21.36 0.86
CA LEU A 10 -2.25 21.56 1.17
C LEU A 10 -3.04 20.37 0.62
N LYS A 11 -3.58 19.55 1.50
CA LYS A 11 -4.54 18.52 1.16
C LYS A 11 -5.94 19.10 1.27
N ILE A 12 -6.69 19.07 0.17
CA ILE A 12 -8.06 19.59 0.08
C ILE A 12 -8.98 18.41 -0.20
N ASP A 13 -9.85 18.12 0.74
CA ASP A 13 -10.82 17.04 0.65
C ASP A 13 -12.18 17.50 1.20
N THR A 14 -13.26 17.12 0.54
CA THR A 14 -14.62 17.38 1.03
C THR A 14 -15.01 16.43 2.15
N ASP A 15 -14.34 15.30 2.28
CA ASP A 15 -14.49 14.36 3.38
C ASP A 15 -13.63 14.79 4.58
N GLN A 16 -14.22 15.57 5.49
CA GLN A 16 -13.57 16.02 6.70
C GLN A 16 -13.12 14.85 7.59
N ALA A 17 -13.88 13.77 7.65
CA ALA A 17 -13.56 12.61 8.48
C ALA A 17 -12.27 11.92 8.00
N ARG A 18 -11.99 11.96 6.69
CA ARG A 18 -10.74 11.44 6.10
C ARG A 18 -9.55 12.30 6.52
N LEU A 19 -9.66 13.64 6.46
CA LEU A 19 -8.59 14.54 6.92
C LEU A 19 -8.35 14.43 8.43
N ASP A 20 -9.41 14.34 9.23
CA ASP A 20 -9.30 14.16 10.68
C ASP A 20 -8.64 12.81 11.02
N ARG A 21 -8.96 11.76 10.28
CA ARG A 21 -8.35 10.44 10.39
C ARG A 21 -6.85 10.51 10.11
N GLU A 22 -6.45 11.16 9.02
CA GLU A 22 -5.04 11.30 8.66
C GLU A 22 -4.23 11.98 9.77
N VAL A 23 -4.75 13.08 10.35
CA VAL A 23 -4.10 13.77 11.48
C VAL A 23 -4.00 12.87 12.72
N GLU A 24 -5.07 12.13 13.04
CA GLU A 24 -5.08 11.25 14.20
C GLU A 24 -4.12 10.05 14.02
N VAL A 25 -4.01 9.49 12.81
CA VAL A 25 -3.07 8.41 12.49
C VAL A 25 -1.64 8.92 12.62
N MET A 26 -1.29 10.07 12.02
CA MET A 26 0.04 10.68 12.13
C MET A 26 0.44 10.94 13.59
N ALA A 27 -0.48 11.41 14.42
CA ALA A 27 -0.23 11.66 15.83
C ALA A 27 0.06 10.38 16.65
N ARG A 28 -0.30 9.20 16.15
CA ARG A 28 -0.08 7.90 16.82
C ARG A 28 1.10 7.12 16.24
N ALA A 29 1.49 7.43 15.00
CA ALA A 29 2.58 6.74 14.32
C ALA A 29 3.91 6.96 15.05
N PRO A 30 4.67 5.91 15.39
CA PRO A 30 5.94 6.01 16.10
C PRO A 30 7.12 6.27 15.16
N ILE A 31 6.86 6.48 13.87
CA ILE A 31 7.85 6.75 12.83
C ILE A 31 7.68 8.18 12.32
N PRO A 32 8.70 8.77 11.64
CA PRO A 32 8.60 10.14 11.17
C PRO A 32 7.39 10.38 10.26
N THR A 33 6.62 11.41 10.55
CA THR A 33 5.47 11.89 9.78
C THR A 33 5.62 13.37 9.47
N PRO A 34 4.90 13.90 8.46
CA PRO A 34 4.86 15.34 8.24
C PRO A 34 4.35 16.09 9.47
N GLU A 35 4.94 17.26 9.75
CA GLU A 35 4.40 18.18 10.74
C GLU A 35 3.06 18.75 10.25
N VAL A 36 2.03 18.67 11.07
CA VAL A 36 0.74 19.33 10.81
C VAL A 36 0.88 20.82 11.18
N LEU A 37 0.89 21.68 10.18
CA LEU A 37 1.06 23.12 10.36
C LEU A 37 -0.24 23.79 10.81
N TRP A 38 -1.34 23.45 10.14
CA TRP A 38 -2.69 23.89 10.50
C TRP A 38 -3.74 23.05 9.78
N ARG A 39 -4.99 23.13 10.24
CA ARG A 39 -6.15 22.56 9.60
C ARG A 39 -7.37 23.46 9.73
N GLU A 40 -8.17 23.47 8.69
CA GLU A 40 -9.48 24.11 8.59
C GLU A 40 -10.46 23.12 7.93
N PRO A 41 -11.77 23.33 8.00
CA PRO A 41 -12.70 22.47 7.31
C PRO A 41 -12.30 22.27 5.83
N SER A 42 -12.23 21.01 5.41
CA SER A 42 -11.83 20.56 4.06
C SER A 42 -10.37 20.83 3.66
N VAL A 43 -9.51 21.33 4.56
CA VAL A 43 -8.10 21.61 4.25
C VAL A 43 -7.17 21.18 5.40
N LEU A 44 -6.13 20.44 5.04
CA LEU A 44 -5.03 20.07 5.92
C LEU A 44 -3.72 20.59 5.33
N ALA A 45 -2.97 21.40 6.10
CA ALA A 45 -1.63 21.85 5.72
C ALA A 45 -0.57 21.07 6.49
N VAL A 46 0.35 20.46 5.76
CA VAL A 46 1.48 19.72 6.32
C VAL A 46 2.80 20.22 5.74
N ALA A 47 3.86 20.15 6.54
CA ALA A 47 5.21 20.49 6.08
C ALA A 47 5.72 19.47 5.07
N ALA A 48 6.58 19.92 4.16
CA ALA A 48 7.35 19.03 3.29
C ALA A 48 8.28 18.15 4.15
N VAL A 49 8.36 16.88 3.81
CA VAL A 49 9.28 15.93 4.42
C VAL A 49 10.66 16.09 3.76
N PRO A 50 11.78 16.09 4.51
CA PRO A 50 13.13 16.11 3.96
C PRO A 50 13.45 14.86 3.15
N GLY A 51 14.46 14.96 2.27
CA GLY A 51 14.94 13.83 1.48
C GLY A 51 14.20 13.65 0.17
N ALA A 52 14.21 12.42 -0.33
CA ALA A 52 13.53 12.02 -1.57
C ALA A 52 12.65 10.80 -1.32
N ALA A 53 11.60 10.64 -2.11
CA ALA A 53 10.81 9.41 -2.09
C ALA A 53 11.68 8.20 -2.41
N LEU A 54 11.38 7.05 -1.82
CA LEU A 54 12.08 5.78 -2.04
C LEU A 54 12.07 5.36 -3.52
N GLY A 55 11.08 5.81 -4.26
CA GLY A 55 10.99 5.65 -5.71
C GLY A 55 9.74 6.30 -6.31
N ALA A 56 9.58 6.12 -7.62
CA ALA A 56 8.39 6.44 -8.38
C ALA A 56 7.65 5.14 -8.75
N LEU A 57 6.33 5.20 -8.94
CA LEU A 57 5.50 3.99 -9.11
C LEU A 57 5.77 3.23 -10.41
N ASP A 58 6.21 3.92 -11.46
CA ASP A 58 6.37 3.42 -12.81
C ASP A 58 7.84 3.31 -13.25
N GLU A 59 8.78 3.51 -12.32
CA GLU A 59 10.22 3.46 -12.59
C GLU A 59 10.92 2.55 -11.57
N PRO A 60 12.02 1.89 -11.97
CA PRO A 60 12.90 1.20 -11.03
C PRO A 60 13.39 2.17 -9.95
N SER A 61 13.34 1.76 -8.69
CA SER A 61 13.87 2.58 -7.60
C SER A 61 15.38 2.78 -7.76
N ARG A 62 15.83 4.01 -7.47
CA ARG A 62 17.26 4.36 -7.41
C ARG A 62 17.79 4.41 -5.98
N ALA A 63 16.95 4.13 -4.99
CA ALA A 63 17.34 4.08 -3.60
C ALA A 63 18.30 2.91 -3.35
N SER A 64 19.24 3.08 -2.41
CA SER A 64 20.17 2.03 -2.03
C SER A 64 19.48 0.90 -1.28
N SER A 65 20.06 -0.31 -1.30
CA SER A 65 19.61 -1.42 -0.43
C SER A 65 19.51 -0.98 1.04
N ALA A 66 20.42 -0.14 1.52
CA ALA A 66 20.37 0.37 2.89
C ALA A 66 19.16 1.26 3.16
N ALA A 67 18.68 2.04 2.18
CA ALA A 67 17.45 2.81 2.29
C ALA A 67 16.21 1.89 2.37
N TRP A 68 16.18 0.81 1.58
CA TRP A 68 15.11 -0.19 1.64
C TRP A 68 15.13 -0.98 2.95
N ILE A 69 16.30 -1.32 3.48
CA ILE A 69 16.45 -1.90 4.83
C ILE A 69 15.89 -0.94 5.89
N ALA A 70 16.22 0.36 5.80
CA ALA A 70 15.70 1.35 6.72
C ALA A 70 14.16 1.50 6.62
N ALA A 71 13.60 1.42 5.41
CA ALA A 71 12.15 1.39 5.21
C ALA A 71 11.52 0.16 5.89
N GLY A 72 12.08 -1.03 5.73
CA GLY A 72 11.64 -2.24 6.43
C GLY A 72 11.66 -2.09 7.95
N ALA A 73 12.72 -1.50 8.52
CA ALA A 73 12.84 -1.24 9.95
C ALA A 73 11.81 -0.21 10.46
N ALA A 74 11.49 0.81 9.65
CA ALA A 74 10.43 1.77 9.97
C ALA A 74 9.06 1.10 9.98
N VAL A 75 8.76 0.26 8.98
CA VAL A 75 7.51 -0.53 8.93
C VAL A 75 7.40 -1.45 10.15
N ARG A 76 8.50 -2.10 10.55
CA ARG A 76 8.56 -2.90 11.77
C ARG A 76 8.16 -2.07 13.00
N THR A 77 8.75 -0.88 13.14
CA THR A 77 8.47 0.01 14.26
C THR A 77 7.01 0.42 14.29
N LEU A 78 6.39 0.67 13.13
CA LEU A 78 4.97 0.95 13.01
C LEU A 78 4.10 -0.25 13.44
N HIS A 79 4.41 -1.44 12.96
CA HIS A 79 3.65 -2.65 13.26
C HIS A 79 3.76 -3.12 14.72
N ASP A 80 4.84 -2.77 15.41
CA ASP A 80 5.03 -3.05 16.85
C ASP A 80 4.31 -2.03 17.76
N ALA A 81 3.74 -0.94 17.20
CA ALA A 81 3.06 0.09 17.96
C ALA A 81 1.67 -0.34 18.45
N PRO A 82 1.12 0.31 19.48
CA PRO A 82 -0.25 0.07 19.92
C PRO A 82 -1.27 0.27 18.80
N LEU A 83 -2.24 -0.63 18.72
CA LEU A 83 -3.28 -0.59 17.67
C LEU A 83 -4.11 0.69 17.75
N PRO A 84 -4.37 1.37 16.61
CA PRO A 84 -5.43 2.35 16.52
C PRO A 84 -6.80 1.70 16.80
N PRO A 85 -7.78 2.44 17.37
CA PRO A 85 -9.08 1.86 17.70
C PRO A 85 -9.99 1.61 16.49
N TRP A 86 -9.52 1.89 15.27
CA TRP A 86 -10.26 1.68 14.02
C TRP A 86 -9.46 0.80 13.05
N ARG A 87 -10.18 0.16 12.14
CA ARG A 87 -9.58 -0.58 11.03
C ARG A 87 -9.09 0.40 9.95
N SER A 88 -8.04 -0.01 9.23
CA SER A 88 -7.67 0.66 7.98
C SER A 88 -8.87 0.68 7.01
N SER A 89 -9.07 1.78 6.29
CA SER A 89 -10.11 1.87 5.25
C SER A 89 -9.83 0.93 4.09
N GLN A 90 -8.56 0.58 3.85
CA GLN A 90 -8.15 -0.45 2.88
C GLN A 90 -8.53 -1.88 3.29
N CYS A 91 -9.13 -2.09 4.46
CA CYS A 91 -9.70 -3.40 4.82
C CYS A 91 -10.76 -3.90 3.84
N GLN A 92 -11.36 -3.00 3.03
CA GLN A 92 -12.27 -3.39 1.95
C GLN A 92 -11.54 -4.06 0.78
N GLN A 93 -10.22 -3.88 0.66
CA GLN A 93 -9.35 -4.52 -0.32
C GLN A 93 -8.57 -5.71 0.26
N GLN A 94 -8.71 -5.98 1.55
CA GLN A 94 -8.08 -7.12 2.22
C GLN A 94 -9.10 -8.25 2.43
N PRO A 95 -8.65 -9.52 2.45
CA PRO A 95 -9.50 -10.63 2.84
C PRO A 95 -10.10 -10.43 4.23
N THR A 96 -11.36 -10.74 4.39
CA THR A 96 -12.09 -10.52 5.64
C THR A 96 -12.69 -11.82 6.16
N LEU A 97 -12.77 -11.94 7.50
CA LEU A 97 -13.46 -13.05 8.14
C LEU A 97 -14.97 -12.90 7.94
N SER A 98 -15.57 -13.86 7.25
CA SER A 98 -17.00 -13.90 7.01
C SER A 98 -17.78 -14.29 8.27
N SER A 99 -19.08 -14.10 8.25
CA SER A 99 -19.99 -14.57 9.32
C SER A 99 -19.99 -16.09 9.50
N ARG A 100 -19.46 -16.84 8.52
CA ARG A 100 -19.32 -18.31 8.54
C ARG A 100 -17.99 -18.78 9.12
N GLY A 101 -17.10 -17.85 9.53
CA GLY A 101 -15.79 -18.16 10.07
C GLY A 101 -14.72 -18.51 9.03
N THR A 102 -14.99 -18.26 7.75
CA THR A 102 -14.01 -18.39 6.65
C THR A 102 -13.45 -17.02 6.28
N VAL A 103 -12.19 -16.99 5.84
CA VAL A 103 -11.58 -15.78 5.28
C VAL A 103 -11.93 -15.76 3.79
N GLU A 104 -12.52 -14.67 3.32
CA GLU A 104 -13.04 -14.53 1.97
C GLU A 104 -12.43 -13.30 1.28
N PHE A 105 -12.34 -13.34 -0.05
CA PHE A 105 -11.94 -12.19 -0.86
C PHE A 105 -12.90 -11.01 -0.67
N PRO A 106 -12.45 -9.78 -0.99
CA PRO A 106 -13.32 -8.61 -1.02
C PRO A 106 -14.57 -8.83 -1.87
N PRO A 107 -15.73 -8.26 -1.49
CA PRO A 107 -17.00 -8.54 -2.17
C PRO A 107 -17.03 -8.20 -3.68
N ASN A 108 -16.23 -7.22 -4.11
CA ASN A 108 -16.13 -6.79 -5.51
C ASN A 108 -15.03 -7.53 -6.31
N PHE A 109 -14.27 -8.45 -5.69
CA PHE A 109 -13.11 -9.11 -6.32
C PHE A 109 -13.46 -9.79 -7.65
N ASP A 110 -14.58 -10.50 -7.71
CA ASP A 110 -15.00 -11.19 -8.94
C ASP A 110 -15.34 -10.20 -10.06
N SER A 111 -16.05 -9.11 -9.72
CA SER A 111 -16.40 -8.07 -10.71
C SER A 111 -15.18 -7.31 -11.24
N GLU A 112 -14.14 -7.09 -10.42
CA GLU A 112 -12.89 -6.50 -10.89
C GLU A 112 -12.16 -7.44 -11.85
N CYS A 113 -12.09 -8.73 -11.54
CA CYS A 113 -11.51 -9.74 -12.41
C CYS A 113 -12.25 -9.85 -13.76
N GLU A 114 -13.58 -9.85 -13.74
CA GLU A 114 -14.42 -9.86 -14.95
C GLU A 114 -14.18 -8.61 -15.81
N TRP A 115 -14.06 -7.43 -15.17
CA TRP A 115 -13.80 -6.19 -15.88
C TRP A 115 -12.46 -6.21 -16.62
N LEU A 116 -11.40 -6.74 -16.00
CA LEU A 116 -10.06 -6.87 -16.62
C LEU A 116 -10.10 -7.72 -17.90
N ILE A 117 -10.84 -8.80 -17.88
CA ILE A 117 -11.00 -9.70 -19.04
C ILE A 117 -11.85 -9.03 -20.11
N ALA A 118 -13.00 -8.45 -19.73
CA ALA A 118 -13.95 -7.84 -20.65
C ALA A 118 -13.39 -6.61 -21.39
N ASN A 119 -12.39 -5.94 -20.80
CA ASN A 119 -11.72 -4.77 -21.41
C ASN A 119 -10.34 -5.13 -22.03
N ASP A 120 -10.02 -6.40 -22.22
CA ASP A 120 -8.77 -6.88 -22.82
C ASP A 120 -7.50 -6.35 -22.13
N VAL A 121 -7.56 -6.05 -20.83
CA VAL A 121 -6.39 -5.56 -20.05
C VAL A 121 -5.40 -6.68 -19.84
N VAL A 122 -5.89 -7.84 -19.42
CA VAL A 122 -5.13 -9.10 -19.29
C VAL A 122 -6.00 -10.29 -19.70
N SER A 123 -5.36 -11.38 -20.12
CA SER A 123 -6.09 -12.58 -20.52
C SER A 123 -6.76 -13.28 -19.33
N GLY A 124 -7.83 -14.05 -19.60
CA GLY A 124 -8.49 -14.86 -18.58
C GLY A 124 -7.56 -15.88 -17.90
N ASP A 125 -6.51 -16.33 -18.58
CA ASP A 125 -5.51 -17.22 -18.01
C ASP A 125 -4.62 -16.49 -17.00
N VAL A 126 -4.25 -15.24 -17.26
CA VAL A 126 -3.51 -14.39 -16.33
C VAL A 126 -4.35 -14.14 -15.07
N VAL A 127 -5.61 -13.75 -15.24
CA VAL A 127 -6.53 -13.54 -14.11
C VAL A 127 -6.65 -14.81 -13.27
N ARG A 128 -6.87 -15.97 -13.89
CA ARG A 128 -7.03 -17.23 -13.17
C ARG A 128 -5.81 -17.60 -12.33
N ARG A 129 -4.59 -17.46 -12.89
CA ARG A 129 -3.33 -17.72 -12.16
C ARG A 129 -3.17 -16.78 -10.96
N ASN A 130 -3.41 -15.49 -11.16
CA ASN A 130 -3.28 -14.50 -10.08
C ASN A 130 -4.33 -14.70 -8.99
N ARG A 131 -5.56 -15.09 -9.34
CA ARG A 131 -6.57 -15.50 -8.36
C ARG A 131 -6.08 -16.68 -7.50
N GLN A 132 -5.48 -17.69 -8.12
CA GLN A 132 -4.93 -18.84 -7.40
C GLN A 132 -3.78 -18.43 -6.46
N VAL A 133 -2.88 -17.56 -6.92
CA VAL A 133 -1.82 -17.01 -6.04
C VAL A 133 -2.43 -16.20 -4.89
N ALA A 134 -3.44 -15.38 -5.15
CA ALA A 134 -4.11 -14.56 -4.15
C ALA A 134 -4.79 -15.36 -3.02
N GLU A 135 -5.10 -16.66 -3.25
CA GLU A 135 -5.66 -17.54 -2.22
C GLU A 135 -4.79 -17.69 -0.98
N ALA A 136 -3.46 -17.52 -1.09
CA ALA A 136 -2.57 -17.56 0.07
C ALA A 136 -2.82 -16.40 1.06
N ALA A 137 -3.50 -15.33 0.64
CA ALA A 137 -3.94 -14.26 1.54
C ALA A 137 -5.22 -14.62 2.33
N LEU A 138 -5.93 -15.70 1.95
CA LEU A 138 -7.16 -16.15 2.62
C LEU A 138 -6.82 -16.94 3.91
N ARG A 139 -6.18 -16.28 4.85
CA ARG A 139 -5.72 -16.85 6.10
C ARG A 139 -6.09 -15.96 7.30
N PRO A 140 -6.21 -16.52 8.51
CA PRO A 140 -6.25 -15.71 9.72
C PRO A 140 -4.94 -14.92 9.90
N TRP A 141 -5.03 -13.72 10.42
CA TRP A 141 -3.89 -12.87 10.74
C TRP A 141 -4.12 -12.08 12.02
N THR A 142 -3.03 -11.70 12.67
CA THR A 142 -3.08 -10.86 13.87
C THR A 142 -3.00 -9.39 13.47
N PRO A 143 -3.93 -8.52 13.91
CA PRO A 143 -3.89 -7.10 13.58
C PRO A 143 -2.62 -6.43 14.07
N VAL A 144 -2.05 -5.56 13.23
CA VAL A 144 -1.00 -4.60 13.58
C VAL A 144 -1.41 -3.20 13.16
N PHE A 145 -0.70 -2.17 13.60
CA PHE A 145 -0.90 -0.82 13.09
C PHE A 145 -0.27 -0.72 11.70
N ILE A 146 -1.08 -0.57 10.64
CA ILE A 146 -0.63 -0.43 9.27
C ILE A 146 -0.83 0.98 8.74
N HIS A 147 0.00 1.36 7.75
CA HIS A 147 -0.20 2.57 6.96
C HIS A 147 -1.42 2.44 6.03
N GLY A 148 -1.61 1.26 5.45
CA GLY A 148 -2.75 0.92 4.60
C GLY A 148 -2.59 1.27 3.12
N ASP A 149 -1.72 2.23 2.77
CA ASP A 149 -1.33 2.54 1.39
C ASP A 149 0.17 2.88 1.32
N LEU A 150 1.01 1.98 1.80
CA LEU A 150 2.46 2.18 1.95
C LEU A 150 3.18 2.01 0.61
N GLN A 151 2.94 2.89 -0.33
CA GLN A 151 3.62 2.90 -1.62
C GLN A 151 5.02 3.54 -1.51
N ILE A 152 5.92 3.19 -2.42
CA ILE A 152 7.30 3.73 -2.43
C ILE A 152 7.38 5.25 -2.55
N VAL A 153 6.38 5.89 -3.14
CA VAL A 153 6.26 7.36 -3.26
C VAL A 153 5.89 8.03 -1.92
N HIS A 154 5.40 7.26 -0.96
CA HIS A 154 5.00 7.74 0.35
C HIS A 154 6.11 7.62 1.41
N VAL A 155 7.19 6.89 1.14
CA VAL A 155 8.33 6.72 2.04
C VAL A 155 9.48 7.61 1.60
N PHE A 156 9.85 8.59 2.44
CA PHE A 156 10.94 9.51 2.18
C PHE A 156 12.20 9.11 2.94
N VAL A 157 13.34 9.21 2.26
CA VAL A 157 14.65 8.83 2.80
C VAL A 157 15.69 9.93 2.51
N ASP A 158 16.64 10.09 3.43
CA ASP A 158 17.88 10.84 3.22
C ASP A 158 19.05 9.91 3.54
N GLY A 159 19.82 9.54 2.51
CA GLY A 159 20.80 8.48 2.62
C GLY A 159 20.16 7.15 3.01
N ASN A 160 20.46 6.69 4.22
CA ASN A 160 20.01 5.40 4.77
C ASN A 160 18.99 5.58 5.91
N GLU A 161 18.38 6.74 6.04
CA GLU A 161 17.41 7.05 7.10
C GLU A 161 16.04 7.37 6.51
N VAL A 162 14.99 6.83 7.09
CA VAL A 162 13.61 7.26 6.79
C VAL A 162 13.36 8.59 7.46
N THR A 163 13.14 9.62 6.66
CA THR A 163 12.90 11.00 7.12
C THR A 163 11.42 11.33 7.26
N GLY A 164 10.55 10.53 6.65
CA GLY A 164 9.12 10.63 6.83
C GLY A 164 8.31 9.70 5.95
N VAL A 165 7.13 9.39 6.45
CA VAL A 165 6.10 8.66 5.69
C VAL A 165 4.89 9.58 5.58
N VAL A 166 4.34 9.70 4.36
CA VAL A 166 3.25 10.63 4.01
C VAL A 166 1.99 9.87 3.59
N ASP A 167 0.86 10.56 3.52
CA ASP A 167 -0.43 10.05 3.05
C ASP A 167 -1.06 8.96 3.95
N TRP A 168 -1.33 9.36 5.19
CA TRP A 168 -1.83 8.48 6.25
C TRP A 168 -3.36 8.31 6.28
N SER A 169 -4.08 8.78 5.27
CA SER A 169 -5.55 8.75 5.23
C SER A 169 -6.15 7.35 5.37
N GLU A 170 -5.41 6.32 4.98
CA GLU A 170 -5.83 4.92 5.00
C GLU A 170 -5.36 4.17 6.27
N GLY A 171 -4.62 4.85 7.16
CA GLY A 171 -4.00 4.23 8.33
C GLY A 171 -4.99 3.67 9.34
N GLY A 172 -4.63 2.56 9.96
CA GLY A 172 -5.47 1.86 10.94
C GLY A 172 -4.87 0.53 11.34
N HIS A 173 -5.68 -0.40 11.89
CA HIS A 173 -5.20 -1.77 12.11
C HIS A 173 -5.56 -2.67 10.92
N GLY A 174 -4.62 -3.56 10.57
CA GLY A 174 -4.76 -4.49 9.44
C GLY A 174 -3.70 -5.58 9.44
N ASP A 175 -3.53 -6.26 8.30
CA ASP A 175 -2.53 -7.31 8.12
C ASP A 175 -1.16 -6.71 7.81
N ALA A 176 -0.12 -7.09 8.58
CA ALA A 176 1.25 -6.67 8.36
C ALA A 176 1.76 -6.95 6.93
N MET A 177 1.40 -8.10 6.37
CA MET A 177 1.85 -8.50 5.04
C MET A 177 1.28 -7.59 3.93
N TYR A 178 0.14 -6.92 4.20
CA TYR A 178 -0.44 -5.97 3.26
C TYR A 178 0.45 -4.71 3.07
N ASP A 179 0.96 -4.11 4.15
CA ASP A 179 1.89 -2.97 4.05
C ASP A 179 3.20 -3.36 3.35
N LEU A 180 3.78 -4.52 3.72
CA LEU A 180 5.01 -5.02 3.11
C LEU A 180 4.82 -5.29 1.62
N ALA A 181 3.68 -5.86 1.24
CA ALA A 181 3.33 -6.10 -0.16
C ALA A 181 3.11 -4.78 -0.92
N THR A 182 2.45 -3.79 -0.31
CA THR A 182 2.22 -2.50 -0.94
C THR A 182 3.53 -1.76 -1.18
N LEU A 183 4.46 -1.81 -0.21
CA LEU A 183 5.79 -1.20 -0.32
C LEU A 183 6.63 -1.82 -1.44
N THR A 184 6.50 -3.13 -1.66
CA THR A 184 7.34 -3.88 -2.60
C THR A 184 6.62 -4.23 -3.91
N LEU A 185 5.42 -3.73 -4.13
CA LEU A 185 4.66 -3.95 -5.36
C LEU A 185 5.42 -3.42 -6.58
N ALA A 186 5.67 -4.29 -7.55
CA ALA A 186 6.52 -4.04 -8.72
C ALA A 186 8.00 -3.74 -8.42
N HIS A 187 8.45 -4.03 -7.19
CA HIS A 187 9.85 -3.88 -6.74
C HIS A 187 10.33 -5.13 -5.99
N GLU A 188 10.04 -6.31 -6.56
CA GLU A 188 10.42 -7.62 -5.97
C GLU A 188 11.93 -7.73 -5.70
N GLU A 189 12.76 -7.03 -6.50
CA GLU A 189 14.21 -6.98 -6.34
C GLU A 189 14.67 -6.42 -5.00
N HIS A 190 13.83 -5.65 -4.31
CA HIS A 190 14.08 -5.07 -2.99
C HIS A 190 13.37 -5.77 -1.83
N LEU A 191 12.63 -6.86 -2.13
CA LEU A 191 11.92 -7.59 -1.08
C LEU A 191 12.85 -8.10 0.02
N ASP A 192 13.99 -8.67 -0.36
CA ASP A 192 14.99 -9.19 0.60
C ASP A 192 15.60 -8.07 1.47
N ASP A 193 15.79 -6.87 0.91
CA ASP A 193 16.24 -5.69 1.66
C ASP A 193 15.19 -5.27 2.70
N VAL A 194 13.92 -5.20 2.32
CA VAL A 194 12.81 -4.89 3.24
C VAL A 194 12.69 -5.93 4.33
N ILE A 195 12.81 -7.23 4.00
CA ILE A 195 12.79 -8.35 4.96
C ILE A 195 13.92 -8.21 5.96
N ALA A 196 15.14 -7.90 5.50
CA ALA A 196 16.29 -7.72 6.37
C ALA A 196 16.09 -6.58 7.39
N GLY A 197 15.43 -5.49 6.98
CA GLY A 197 15.10 -4.38 7.88
C GLY A 197 13.92 -4.68 8.81
N TYR A 198 12.93 -5.40 8.32
CA TYR A 198 11.75 -5.78 9.11
C TYR A 198 12.09 -6.79 10.22
N ASP A 199 13.10 -7.64 10.03
CA ASP A 199 13.70 -8.53 11.04
C ASP A 199 12.66 -9.36 11.83
N ARG A 200 11.67 -9.94 11.14
CA ARG A 200 10.67 -10.88 11.66
C ARG A 200 10.40 -11.98 10.64
N ASP A 201 9.77 -13.05 11.11
CA ASP A 201 9.26 -14.08 10.22
C ASP A 201 8.21 -13.48 9.26
N ILE A 202 8.44 -13.64 7.97
CA ILE A 202 7.60 -13.11 6.89
C ILE A 202 7.08 -14.25 6.04
N GLU A 203 5.80 -14.23 5.76
CA GLU A 203 5.14 -15.14 4.84
C GLU A 203 5.26 -14.60 3.41
N ILE A 204 6.37 -14.88 2.72
CA ILE A 204 6.66 -14.37 1.36
C ILE A 204 5.53 -14.71 0.38
N ASP A 205 4.96 -15.92 0.47
CA ASP A 205 3.84 -16.32 -0.39
C ASP A 205 2.59 -15.46 -0.16
N VAL A 206 2.41 -14.95 1.07
CA VAL A 206 1.31 -14.02 1.38
C VAL A 206 1.60 -12.62 0.82
N ILE A 207 2.85 -12.16 0.84
CA ILE A 207 3.24 -10.91 0.16
C ILE A 207 2.93 -11.01 -1.34
N ARG A 208 3.35 -12.09 -1.99
CA ARG A 208 3.05 -12.34 -3.41
C ARG A 208 1.54 -12.46 -3.69
N ALA A 209 0.81 -13.05 -2.75
CA ALA A 209 -0.65 -13.11 -2.84
C ALA A 209 -1.28 -11.72 -2.80
N TYR A 210 -0.78 -10.82 -1.94
CA TYR A 210 -1.24 -9.43 -1.92
C TYR A 210 -0.82 -8.64 -3.16
N TRP A 211 0.35 -8.90 -3.77
CA TRP A 211 0.68 -8.30 -5.06
C TRP A 211 -0.34 -8.66 -6.14
N SER A 212 -0.71 -9.96 -6.25
CA SER A 212 -1.73 -10.41 -7.18
C SER A 212 -3.10 -9.82 -6.85
N LEU A 213 -3.54 -9.89 -5.57
CA LEU A 213 -4.83 -9.40 -5.13
C LEU A 213 -4.97 -7.90 -5.38
N ARG A 214 -4.00 -7.09 -4.91
CA ARG A 214 -4.00 -5.64 -5.08
C ARG A 214 -4.00 -5.27 -6.57
N SER A 215 -3.17 -5.90 -7.38
CA SER A 215 -3.13 -5.64 -8.82
C SER A 215 -4.45 -5.94 -9.51
N LEU A 216 -5.11 -7.06 -9.18
CA LEU A 216 -6.44 -7.38 -9.73
C LEU A 216 -7.52 -6.37 -9.31
N MET A 217 -7.38 -5.76 -8.13
CA MET A 217 -8.39 -4.86 -7.55
C MET A 217 -8.24 -3.39 -7.97
N GLU A 218 -7.01 -2.93 -8.27
CA GLU A 218 -6.72 -1.50 -8.44
C GLU A 218 -6.79 -1.01 -9.89
N ILE A 219 -6.49 -1.87 -10.86
CA ILE A 219 -6.31 -1.47 -12.27
C ILE A 219 -7.54 -0.74 -12.80
N ARG A 220 -8.73 -1.24 -12.52
CA ARG A 220 -9.97 -0.58 -12.94
C ARG A 220 -10.12 0.79 -12.33
N TRP A 221 -9.90 0.91 -11.03
CA TRP A 221 -9.98 2.20 -10.33
C TRP A 221 -9.01 3.22 -10.92
N LEU A 222 -7.76 2.85 -11.16
CA LEU A 222 -6.76 3.70 -11.80
C LEU A 222 -7.20 4.17 -13.19
N ALA A 223 -7.75 3.28 -14.00
CA ALA A 223 -8.25 3.59 -15.33
C ALA A 223 -9.43 4.57 -15.30
N GLU A 224 -10.42 4.33 -14.43
CA GLU A 224 -11.61 5.15 -14.28
C GLU A 224 -11.31 6.55 -13.71
N HIS A 225 -10.20 6.70 -12.96
CA HIS A 225 -9.75 7.99 -12.40
C HIS A 225 -8.70 8.72 -13.25
N GLY A 226 -8.42 8.21 -14.46
CA GLY A 226 -7.62 8.93 -15.45
C GLY A 226 -6.10 8.87 -15.22
N TYR A 227 -5.59 7.86 -14.49
CA TYR A 227 -4.15 7.67 -14.27
C TYR A 227 -3.40 7.14 -15.50
N GLY A 228 -4.10 6.82 -16.58
CA GLY A 228 -3.49 6.39 -17.84
C GLY A 228 -4.18 5.19 -18.47
N ALA A 229 -3.53 4.61 -19.49
CA ALA A 229 -4.02 3.40 -20.13
C ALA A 229 -3.70 2.17 -19.25
N PRO A 230 -4.65 1.25 -19.00
CA PRO A 230 -4.44 0.10 -18.13
C PRO A 230 -3.17 -0.71 -18.44
N ALA A 231 -2.84 -0.89 -19.73
CA ALA A 231 -1.67 -1.65 -20.15
C ALA A 231 -0.32 -1.05 -19.69
N THR A 232 -0.30 0.21 -19.24
CA THR A 232 0.92 0.88 -18.78
C THR A 232 1.11 0.82 -17.27
N PHE A 233 0.14 0.30 -16.52
CA PHE A 233 0.22 0.23 -15.07
C PHE A 233 1.20 -0.86 -14.60
N PRO A 234 2.05 -0.59 -13.59
CA PRO A 234 2.96 -1.58 -13.04
C PRO A 234 2.24 -2.83 -12.53
N GLN A 235 1.00 -2.71 -12.07
CA GLN A 235 0.14 -3.83 -11.68
C GLN A 235 -0.08 -4.84 -12.81
N VAL A 236 -0.17 -4.39 -14.06
CA VAL A 236 -0.30 -5.31 -15.23
C VAL A 236 0.99 -6.09 -15.44
N ALA A 237 2.16 -5.47 -15.25
CA ALA A 237 3.44 -6.18 -15.30
C ALA A 237 3.53 -7.23 -14.18
N VAL A 238 3.10 -6.90 -12.96
CA VAL A 238 3.04 -7.83 -11.83
C VAL A 238 2.13 -9.02 -12.15
N LEU A 239 0.92 -8.80 -12.69
CA LEU A 239 0.02 -9.90 -13.08
C LEU A 239 0.63 -10.82 -14.14
N ASN A 240 1.38 -10.26 -15.09
CA ASN A 240 2.01 -11.02 -16.16
C ASN A 240 3.28 -11.77 -15.71
N SER A 241 3.90 -11.37 -14.59
CA SER A 241 5.11 -12.02 -14.05
C SER A 241 4.82 -13.40 -13.43
N VAL A 242 3.57 -13.65 -13.01
CA VAL A 242 3.18 -14.96 -12.45
C VAL A 242 3.27 -16.05 -13.53
N PRO A 243 4.14 -17.07 -13.34
CA PRO A 243 4.37 -18.08 -14.36
C PRO A 243 3.13 -18.94 -14.63
N ALA A 244 3.03 -19.46 -15.85
CA ALA A 244 2.03 -20.46 -16.16
C ALA A 244 2.30 -21.73 -15.33
N SER A 245 1.26 -22.28 -14.70
CA SER A 245 1.38 -23.58 -14.04
C SER A 245 1.75 -24.65 -15.09
N SER A 246 2.82 -25.39 -14.81
CA SER A 246 3.30 -26.49 -15.66
C SER A 246 2.30 -27.66 -15.67
#